data_a7900a6a93abf09231cbf800f9d730a5
#
_entry.id   a7900a6a93abf09231cbf800f9d730a5
#
_cell.length_a   1.000
_cell.length_b   1.000
_cell.length_c   1.000
_cell.angle_alpha   90.00
_cell.angle_beta   90.00
_cell.angle_gamma   90.00
#
_symmetry.space_group_name_H-M   'P 1'
#
loop_
_entity.id
_entity.type
_entity.pdbx_description
1 polymer ?
#
loop_
_entity_poly.entity_id
_entity_poly.type
_entity_poly.pdbx_seq_one_letter_code
_entity_poly.pdbx_strand_id
1 'polypeptide(L)'
;MAIMMAAANHPSTLNELCETTGLPRATAHRLATALEAHRILVRTPDGKWKAGPALPGNRDHLLEAAGPIMEKLREDTGESIQLYEVTGNTRTCIASREPESGLHNVVPVGRQLPLSSGSAARIIAAFVDINTDNASFTQADIEAARNQGYSESIEEREAGLASISAPVFDGSGTFLAVLSISGSVERFQPSPAQKYADILTSAARELSNLL
;
A
#
# COMPACT_ATOMS: atom_id res chain seq x y z
N MET A 1 5.66 -5.74 -23.45
CA MET A 1 6.75 -4.75 -23.27
C MET A 1 6.35 -3.36 -23.81
N ALA A 2 6.03 -3.17 -25.09
CA ALA A 2 5.79 -1.84 -25.69
C ALA A 2 4.72 -0.98 -24.96
N ILE A 3 3.56 -1.54 -24.61
CA ILE A 3 2.50 -0.81 -23.85
C ILE A 3 2.99 -0.34 -22.48
N MET A 4 3.74 -1.19 -21.76
CA MET A 4 4.29 -0.82 -20.45
C MET A 4 5.24 0.38 -20.57
N MET A 5 6.16 0.35 -21.55
CA MET A 5 7.12 1.45 -21.78
C MET A 5 6.43 2.73 -22.22
N ALA A 6 5.39 2.64 -23.07
CA ALA A 6 4.63 3.80 -23.50
C ALA A 6 3.93 4.49 -22.32
N ALA A 7 3.25 3.72 -21.48
CA ALA A 7 2.53 4.24 -20.32
C ALA A 7 3.44 4.61 -19.13
N ALA A 8 4.67 4.08 -19.07
CA ALA A 8 5.65 4.45 -18.04
C ALA A 8 6.22 5.86 -18.24
N ASN A 9 6.36 6.30 -19.50
CA ASN A 9 6.93 7.61 -19.80
C ASN A 9 5.96 8.77 -19.50
N HIS A 10 4.66 8.57 -19.71
CA HIS A 10 3.60 9.55 -19.39
C HIS A 10 2.22 8.88 -19.42
N PRO A 11 1.25 9.40 -18.65
CA PRO A 11 -0.12 8.90 -18.67
C PRO A 11 -0.71 8.99 -20.08
N SER A 12 -1.15 7.86 -20.65
CA SER A 12 -1.56 7.74 -22.06
C SER A 12 -2.99 7.21 -22.20
N THR A 13 -3.73 7.80 -23.13
CA THR A 13 -5.01 7.28 -23.61
C THR A 13 -4.80 6.02 -24.44
N LEU A 14 -5.87 5.27 -24.71
CA LEU A 14 -5.81 4.10 -25.60
C LEU A 14 -5.34 4.48 -27.01
N ASN A 15 -5.71 5.66 -27.53
CA ASN A 15 -5.30 6.11 -28.83
C ASN A 15 -3.79 6.38 -28.88
N GLU A 16 -3.26 7.10 -27.90
CA GLU A 16 -1.82 7.38 -27.78
C GLU A 16 -1.02 6.08 -27.61
N LEU A 17 -1.53 5.10 -26.85
CA LEU A 17 -0.91 3.77 -26.76
C LEU A 17 -0.87 3.05 -28.12
N CYS A 18 -1.95 3.13 -28.91
CA CYS A 18 -1.99 2.55 -30.26
C CYS A 18 -0.99 3.22 -31.18
N GLU A 19 -0.94 4.56 -31.20
CA GLU A 19 -0.01 5.35 -32.03
C GLU A 19 1.44 5.06 -31.67
N THR A 20 1.77 5.06 -30.37
CA THR A 20 3.14 4.83 -29.91
C THR A 20 3.62 3.40 -30.13
N THR A 21 2.71 2.41 -30.01
CA THR A 21 3.09 0.99 -30.07
C THR A 21 2.86 0.33 -31.43
N GLY A 22 2.08 0.98 -32.32
CA GLY A 22 1.64 0.40 -33.58
C GLY A 22 0.65 -0.77 -33.44
N LEU A 23 0.12 -1.03 -32.25
CA LEU A 23 -0.79 -2.15 -31.99
C LEU A 23 -2.22 -1.80 -32.39
N PRO A 24 -2.98 -2.78 -32.94
CA PRO A 24 -4.43 -2.63 -33.14
C PRO A 24 -5.14 -2.32 -31.82
N ARG A 25 -6.17 -1.43 -31.89
CA ARG A 25 -6.91 -0.93 -30.72
C ARG A 25 -7.40 -2.02 -29.78
N ALA A 26 -7.97 -3.13 -30.32
CA ALA A 26 -8.44 -4.24 -29.51
C ALA A 26 -7.31 -4.95 -28.76
N THR A 27 -6.15 -5.10 -29.40
CA THR A 27 -4.96 -5.70 -28.81
C THR A 27 -4.37 -4.81 -27.72
N ALA A 28 -4.20 -3.51 -28.01
CA ALA A 28 -3.71 -2.54 -27.04
C ALA A 28 -4.60 -2.49 -25.80
N HIS A 29 -5.93 -2.42 -25.98
CA HIS A 29 -6.88 -2.42 -24.87
C HIS A 29 -6.79 -3.68 -24.02
N ARG A 30 -6.80 -4.88 -24.65
CA ARG A 30 -6.70 -6.16 -23.93
C ARG A 30 -5.40 -6.28 -23.13
N LEU A 31 -4.28 -5.85 -23.71
CA LEU A 31 -2.98 -5.87 -23.03
C LEU A 31 -2.93 -4.85 -21.89
N ALA A 32 -3.41 -3.62 -22.10
CA ALA A 32 -3.45 -2.61 -21.05
C ALA A 32 -4.33 -3.05 -19.87
N THR A 33 -5.51 -3.63 -20.14
CA THR A 33 -6.39 -4.18 -19.10
C THR A 33 -5.78 -5.37 -18.37
N ALA A 34 -5.05 -6.25 -19.07
CA ALA A 34 -4.33 -7.34 -18.43
C ALA A 34 -3.21 -6.82 -17.51
N LEU A 35 -2.47 -5.78 -17.94
CA LEU A 35 -1.43 -5.14 -17.13
C LEU A 35 -2.04 -4.38 -15.93
N GLU A 36 -3.23 -3.80 -16.10
CA GLU A 36 -3.99 -3.15 -15.03
C GLU A 36 -4.43 -4.15 -13.94
N ALA A 37 -4.89 -5.35 -14.33
CA ALA A 37 -5.26 -6.41 -13.41
C ALA A 37 -4.07 -6.87 -12.53
N HIS A 38 -2.85 -6.72 -13.00
CA HIS A 38 -1.62 -7.01 -12.26
C HIS A 38 -0.96 -5.75 -11.66
N ARG A 39 -1.64 -4.61 -11.68
CA ARG A 39 -1.14 -3.33 -11.15
C ARG A 39 0.20 -2.86 -11.74
N ILE A 40 0.58 -3.42 -12.88
CA ILE A 40 1.73 -2.95 -13.68
C ILE A 40 1.38 -1.62 -14.34
N LEU A 41 0.13 -1.46 -14.75
CA LEU A 41 -0.47 -0.18 -15.11
C LEU A 41 -1.63 0.12 -14.16
N VAL A 42 -1.98 1.39 -14.03
CA VAL A 42 -3.18 1.86 -13.33
C VAL A 42 -3.86 2.95 -14.16
N ARG A 43 -5.17 3.17 -13.89
CA ARG A 43 -5.92 4.26 -14.52
C ARG A 43 -5.87 5.50 -13.67
N THR A 44 -5.66 6.62 -14.33
CA THR A 44 -5.85 7.95 -13.76
C THR A 44 -7.37 8.29 -13.70
N PRO A 45 -7.79 9.28 -12.90
CA PRO A 45 -9.20 9.70 -12.84
C PRO A 45 -9.77 10.15 -14.19
N ASP A 46 -8.94 10.66 -15.11
CA ASP A 46 -9.30 11.03 -16.49
C ASP A 46 -9.25 9.84 -17.47
N GLY A 47 -9.05 8.61 -16.97
CA GLY A 47 -9.16 7.37 -17.72
C GLY A 47 -7.94 6.98 -18.54
N LYS A 48 -6.79 7.65 -18.38
CA LYS A 48 -5.53 7.28 -19.02
C LYS A 48 -4.84 6.15 -18.26
N TRP A 49 -3.99 5.38 -18.94
CA TRP A 49 -3.09 4.43 -18.30
C TRP A 49 -1.75 5.06 -18.00
N LYS A 50 -1.23 4.82 -16.82
CA LYS A 50 0.12 5.18 -16.39
C LYS A 50 0.82 4.00 -15.73
N ALA A 51 2.12 4.16 -15.44
CA ALA A 51 2.88 3.21 -14.62
C ALA A 51 2.17 2.93 -13.28
N GLY A 52 2.02 1.66 -12.98
CA GLY A 52 1.47 1.21 -11.70
C GLY A 52 2.56 0.81 -10.69
N PRO A 53 2.20 0.60 -9.43
CA PRO A 53 3.15 0.29 -8.36
C PRO A 53 3.91 -1.02 -8.56
N ALA A 54 3.36 -1.96 -9.34
CA ALA A 54 4.03 -3.22 -9.66
C ALA A 54 4.99 -3.14 -10.85
N LEU A 55 5.16 -1.95 -11.48
CA LEU A 55 6.15 -1.77 -12.53
C LEU A 55 7.56 -1.71 -11.91
N PRO A 56 8.53 -2.51 -12.40
CA PRO A 56 9.93 -2.39 -11.97
C PRO A 56 10.44 -0.94 -12.14
N GLY A 57 11.13 -0.42 -11.13
CA GLY A 57 11.58 0.97 -11.07
C GLY A 57 10.71 1.86 -10.16
N ASN A 58 9.41 1.77 -10.21
CA ASN A 58 8.53 2.46 -9.25
C ASN A 58 8.68 1.87 -7.84
N ARG A 59 8.84 0.55 -7.75
CA ARG A 59 9.07 -0.13 -6.49
C ARG A 59 10.43 0.22 -5.88
N ASP A 60 11.48 0.30 -6.70
CA ASP A 60 12.81 0.66 -6.22
C ASP A 60 12.82 2.08 -5.66
N HIS A 61 12.19 3.03 -6.36
CA HIS A 61 12.03 4.41 -5.88
C HIS A 61 11.20 4.48 -4.57
N LEU A 62 10.10 3.72 -4.46
CA LEU A 62 9.33 3.60 -3.22
C LEU A 62 10.19 3.07 -2.06
N LEU A 63 11.00 2.03 -2.29
CA LEU A 63 11.85 1.43 -1.26
C LEU A 63 12.98 2.37 -0.83
N GLU A 64 13.60 3.07 -1.76
CA GLU A 64 14.63 4.08 -1.48
C GLU A 64 14.06 5.22 -0.62
N ALA A 65 12.91 5.78 -1.00
CA ALA A 65 12.24 6.85 -0.25
C ALA A 65 11.75 6.38 1.12
N ALA A 66 11.24 5.15 1.22
CA ALA A 66 10.70 4.60 2.47
C ALA A 66 11.77 4.29 3.50
N GLY A 67 12.98 3.90 3.08
CA GLY A 67 14.04 3.44 3.97
C GLY A 67 14.30 4.37 5.15
N PRO A 68 14.67 5.63 4.95
CA PRO A 68 14.93 6.59 6.02
C PRO A 68 13.71 6.88 6.91
N ILE A 69 12.53 6.97 6.31
CA ILE A 69 11.26 7.27 7.01
C ILE A 69 10.89 6.11 7.94
N MET A 70 11.00 4.87 7.47
CA MET A 70 10.73 3.68 8.27
C MET A 70 11.73 3.54 9.41
N GLU A 71 12.99 3.85 9.16
CA GLU A 71 14.01 3.82 10.20
C GLU A 71 13.72 4.83 11.31
N LYS A 72 13.41 6.07 10.92
CA LYS A 72 13.01 7.11 11.88
C LYS A 72 11.77 6.71 12.69
N LEU A 73 10.74 6.17 12.03
CA LEU A 73 9.55 5.65 12.75
C LEU A 73 9.92 4.56 13.75
N ARG A 74 10.80 3.63 13.40
CA ARG A 74 11.29 2.59 14.30
C ARG A 74 11.99 3.19 15.52
N GLU A 75 12.86 4.17 15.32
CA GLU A 75 13.56 4.87 16.41
C GLU A 75 12.59 5.63 17.32
N ASP A 76 11.67 6.39 16.74
CA ASP A 76 10.73 7.23 17.48
C ASP A 76 9.68 6.41 18.25
N THR A 77 9.30 5.24 17.77
CA THR A 77 8.23 4.41 18.36
C THR A 77 8.74 3.23 19.18
N GLY A 78 9.91 2.70 18.84
CA GLY A 78 10.41 1.44 19.38
C GLY A 78 9.61 0.20 18.93
N GLU A 79 8.82 0.32 17.87
CA GLU A 79 7.94 -0.74 17.36
C GLU A 79 8.37 -1.23 15.98
N SER A 80 7.81 -2.35 15.54
CA SER A 80 8.06 -2.88 14.19
C SER A 80 7.32 -2.06 13.15
N ILE A 81 8.04 -1.67 12.08
CA ILE A 81 7.52 -0.90 10.95
C ILE A 81 7.52 -1.77 9.70
N GLN A 82 6.40 -1.84 9.02
CA GLN A 82 6.28 -2.59 7.76
C GLN A 82 5.72 -1.71 6.65
N LEU A 83 6.18 -1.98 5.43
CA LEU A 83 5.60 -1.44 4.20
C LEU A 83 5.01 -2.59 3.40
N TYR A 84 3.73 -2.47 3.03
CA TYR A 84 3.01 -3.49 2.27
C TYR A 84 2.56 -2.96 0.91
N GLU A 85 2.65 -3.82 -0.11
CA GLU A 85 1.97 -3.64 -1.40
C GLU A 85 0.87 -4.68 -1.61
N VAL A 86 -0.09 -4.38 -2.46
CA VAL A 86 -1.12 -5.35 -2.87
C VAL A 86 -0.57 -6.25 -3.97
N THR A 87 -0.68 -7.57 -3.79
CA THR A 87 -0.27 -8.58 -4.76
C THR A 87 -1.40 -9.59 -4.94
N GLY A 88 -2.20 -9.43 -5.99
CA GLY A 88 -3.41 -10.24 -6.18
C GLY A 88 -4.37 -10.09 -5.00
N ASN A 89 -4.73 -11.20 -4.36
CA ASN A 89 -5.64 -11.24 -3.21
C ASN A 89 -4.91 -11.19 -1.85
N THR A 90 -3.66 -10.76 -1.82
CA THR A 90 -2.83 -10.66 -0.61
C THR A 90 -2.17 -9.30 -0.52
N ARG A 91 -1.65 -8.97 0.67
CA ARG A 91 -0.65 -7.93 0.84
C ARG A 91 0.71 -8.56 1.07
N THR A 92 1.72 -8.07 0.38
CA THR A 92 3.11 -8.54 0.52
C THR A 92 3.92 -7.51 1.29
N CYS A 93 4.63 -7.93 2.33
CA CYS A 93 5.61 -7.08 3.00
C CYS A 93 6.79 -6.83 2.05
N ILE A 94 7.04 -5.59 1.69
CA ILE A 94 8.12 -5.20 0.77
C ILE A 94 9.31 -4.55 1.47
N ALA A 95 9.09 -4.05 2.69
CA ALA A 95 10.14 -3.60 3.59
C ALA A 95 9.71 -3.78 5.05
N SER A 96 10.67 -4.07 5.93
CA SER A 96 10.48 -4.18 7.38
C SER A 96 11.63 -3.51 8.12
N ARG A 97 11.31 -2.90 9.26
CA ARG A 97 12.27 -2.43 10.27
C ARG A 97 11.81 -2.95 11.62
N GLU A 98 12.71 -3.61 12.32
CA GLU A 98 12.43 -4.24 13.61
C GLU A 98 13.19 -3.54 14.73
N PRO A 99 12.65 -3.44 15.95
CA PRO A 99 13.39 -2.98 17.11
C PRO A 99 14.63 -3.84 17.34
N GLU A 100 15.71 -3.24 17.85
CA GLU A 100 16.97 -3.94 18.14
C GLU A 100 16.84 -4.98 19.27
N SER A 101 15.83 -4.82 20.13
CA SER A 101 15.65 -5.70 21.30
C SER A 101 14.18 -5.74 21.74
N GLY A 102 13.87 -6.74 22.56
CA GLY A 102 12.53 -6.93 23.11
C GLY A 102 11.64 -7.82 22.25
N LEU A 103 10.47 -8.13 22.79
CA LEU A 103 9.43 -8.87 22.05
C LEU A 103 8.78 -7.97 21.02
N HIS A 104 8.85 -8.34 19.74
CA HIS A 104 8.30 -7.55 18.65
C HIS A 104 7.64 -8.43 17.57
N ASN A 105 6.79 -7.83 16.77
CA ASN A 105 6.15 -8.50 15.64
C ASN A 105 7.10 -8.57 14.45
N VAL A 106 7.45 -9.79 14.02
CA VAL A 106 8.32 -10.04 12.88
C VAL A 106 7.49 -10.37 11.65
N VAL A 107 7.57 -9.52 10.63
CA VAL A 107 6.99 -9.80 9.31
C VAL A 107 8.10 -9.72 8.26
N PRO A 108 8.68 -10.86 7.85
CA PRO A 108 9.76 -10.87 6.89
C PRO A 108 9.37 -10.27 5.55
N VAL A 109 10.32 -9.62 4.87
CA VAL A 109 10.17 -9.18 3.48
C VAL A 109 9.82 -10.37 2.59
N GLY A 110 8.82 -10.21 1.73
CA GLY A 110 8.25 -11.27 0.89
C GLY A 110 7.09 -12.03 1.54
N ARG A 111 6.84 -11.86 2.83
CA ARG A 111 5.70 -12.50 3.50
C ARG A 111 4.39 -11.97 2.92
N GLN A 112 3.54 -12.89 2.47
CA GLN A 112 2.18 -12.60 2.04
C GLN A 112 1.21 -12.80 3.20
N LEU A 113 0.31 -11.84 3.38
CA LEU A 113 -0.74 -11.85 4.38
C LEU A 113 -2.12 -11.66 3.70
N PRO A 114 -3.19 -12.23 4.26
CA PRO A 114 -4.53 -12.10 3.69
C PRO A 114 -5.03 -10.64 3.77
N LEU A 115 -5.98 -10.29 2.91
CA LEU A 115 -6.70 -9.01 2.94
C LEU A 115 -7.98 -9.06 3.79
N SER A 116 -8.23 -10.15 4.49
CA SER A 116 -9.44 -10.36 5.30
C SER A 116 -9.37 -9.80 6.71
N SER A 117 -8.19 -9.39 7.21
CA SER A 117 -8.05 -8.94 8.61
C SER A 117 -6.87 -7.99 8.83
N GLY A 118 -7.00 -7.14 9.84
CA GLY A 118 -5.96 -6.23 10.32
C GLY A 118 -6.00 -4.84 9.67
N SER A 119 -5.34 -3.87 10.30
CA SER A 119 -5.35 -2.45 9.92
C SER A 119 -4.90 -2.22 8.47
N ALA A 120 -3.85 -2.87 8.00
CA ALA A 120 -3.36 -2.73 6.63
C ALA A 120 -4.34 -3.28 5.58
N ALA A 121 -5.06 -4.36 5.88
CA ALA A 121 -6.09 -4.90 4.99
C ALA A 121 -7.24 -3.91 4.82
N ARG A 122 -7.67 -3.27 5.92
CA ARG A 122 -8.73 -2.26 5.92
C ARG A 122 -8.33 -1.01 5.14
N ILE A 123 -7.08 -0.54 5.27
CA ILE A 123 -6.56 0.54 4.42
C ILE A 123 -6.57 0.14 2.95
N ILE A 124 -6.15 -1.07 2.60
CA ILE A 124 -6.20 -1.54 1.21
C ILE A 124 -7.63 -1.55 0.69
N ALA A 125 -8.59 -2.07 1.45
CA ALA A 125 -10.01 -2.07 1.08
C ALA A 125 -10.59 -0.66 0.90
N ALA A 126 -10.03 0.34 1.58
CA ALA A 126 -10.45 1.73 1.44
C ALA A 126 -10.06 2.34 0.08
N PHE A 127 -9.00 1.86 -0.58
CA PHE A 127 -8.44 2.48 -1.79
C PHE A 127 -8.31 1.54 -2.99
N VAL A 128 -8.51 0.23 -2.79
CA VAL A 128 -8.43 -0.79 -3.84
C VAL A 128 -9.70 -1.62 -3.80
N ASP A 129 -10.27 -1.90 -4.95
CA ASP A 129 -11.41 -2.80 -5.07
C ASP A 129 -10.95 -4.24 -4.81
N ILE A 130 -11.33 -4.78 -3.66
CA ILE A 130 -11.01 -6.14 -3.22
C ILE A 130 -12.28 -6.85 -2.74
N ASN A 131 -12.27 -8.19 -2.81
CA ASN A 131 -13.34 -8.96 -2.20
C ASN A 131 -13.24 -8.92 -0.67
N THR A 132 -14.29 -8.46 0.00
CA THR A 132 -14.40 -8.33 1.46
C THR A 132 -15.41 -9.28 2.09
N ASP A 133 -15.94 -10.25 1.36
CA ASP A 133 -17.01 -11.17 1.85
C ASP A 133 -16.63 -11.91 3.14
N ASN A 134 -15.35 -12.21 3.35
CA ASN A 134 -14.82 -12.90 4.53
C ASN A 134 -13.94 -11.98 5.40
N ALA A 135 -14.09 -10.67 5.28
CA ALA A 135 -13.31 -9.73 6.07
C ALA A 135 -13.82 -9.65 7.53
N SER A 136 -12.89 -9.44 8.47
CA SER A 136 -13.20 -9.19 9.89
C SER A 136 -13.68 -7.75 10.15
N PHE A 137 -13.80 -6.94 9.11
CA PHE A 137 -14.19 -5.53 9.15
C PHE A 137 -15.36 -5.26 8.21
N THR A 138 -16.12 -4.22 8.52
CA THR A 138 -17.35 -3.84 7.80
C THR A 138 -17.09 -2.74 6.77
N GLN A 139 -18.10 -2.46 5.92
CA GLN A 139 -18.06 -1.32 5.01
C GLN A 139 -17.92 0.02 5.76
N ALA A 140 -18.53 0.15 6.94
CA ALA A 140 -18.39 1.35 7.78
C ALA A 140 -16.93 1.54 8.27
N ASP A 141 -16.23 0.45 8.59
CA ASP A 141 -14.80 0.52 8.96
C ASP A 141 -13.92 0.94 7.78
N ILE A 142 -14.25 0.52 6.56
CA ILE A 142 -13.56 0.91 5.33
C ILE A 142 -13.74 2.41 5.07
N GLU A 143 -14.97 2.91 5.20
CA GLU A 143 -15.29 4.33 5.02
C GLU A 143 -14.62 5.20 6.09
N ALA A 144 -14.62 4.75 7.35
CA ALA A 144 -13.89 5.41 8.43
C ALA A 144 -12.39 5.49 8.12
N ALA A 145 -11.76 4.38 7.70
CA ALA A 145 -10.36 4.34 7.33
C ALA A 145 -10.02 5.31 6.17
N ARG A 146 -10.91 5.41 5.17
CA ARG A 146 -10.76 6.35 4.05
C ARG A 146 -10.81 7.80 4.51
N ASN A 147 -11.75 8.13 5.39
CA ASN A 147 -12.01 9.50 5.82
C ASN A 147 -10.94 10.01 6.81
N GLN A 148 -10.49 9.17 7.73
CA GLN A 148 -9.51 9.55 8.73
C GLN A 148 -8.05 9.38 8.29
N GLY A 149 -7.80 8.63 7.19
CA GLY A 149 -6.46 8.43 6.63
C GLY A 149 -5.61 7.41 7.40
N TYR A 150 -6.19 6.64 8.29
CA TYR A 150 -5.55 5.51 8.99
C TYR A 150 -6.58 4.46 9.40
N SER A 151 -6.11 3.29 9.82
CA SER A 151 -6.93 2.26 10.46
C SER A 151 -6.12 1.57 11.54
N GLU A 152 -6.76 1.20 12.64
CA GLU A 152 -6.16 0.41 13.71
C GLU A 152 -6.77 -0.99 13.81
N SER A 153 -6.06 -1.91 14.44
CA SER A 153 -6.50 -3.30 14.66
C SER A 153 -5.90 -3.81 15.95
N ILE A 154 -6.72 -4.47 16.75
CA ILE A 154 -6.33 -5.08 18.02
C ILE A 154 -6.78 -6.54 17.97
N GLU A 155 -5.82 -7.48 18.04
CA GLU A 155 -6.02 -8.94 18.10
C GLU A 155 -6.84 -9.55 16.94
N GLU A 156 -7.04 -8.83 15.82
CA GLU A 156 -7.80 -9.34 14.68
C GLU A 156 -7.07 -10.45 13.94
N ARG A 157 -5.77 -10.34 13.79
CA ARG A 157 -4.94 -11.29 13.06
C ARG A 157 -4.34 -12.34 13.98
N GLU A 158 -3.91 -11.92 15.16
CA GLU A 158 -3.18 -12.74 16.11
C GLU A 158 -3.39 -12.19 17.53
N ALA A 159 -3.65 -13.06 18.48
CA ALA A 159 -3.82 -12.67 19.89
C ALA A 159 -2.58 -11.95 20.44
N GLY A 160 -2.76 -10.88 21.18
CA GLY A 160 -1.70 -10.05 21.73
C GLY A 160 -1.05 -9.09 20.75
N LEU A 161 -1.48 -9.06 19.47
CA LEU A 161 -0.95 -8.18 18.43
C LEU A 161 -1.87 -6.97 18.20
N ALA A 162 -1.29 -5.77 18.19
CA ALA A 162 -1.95 -4.55 17.76
C ALA A 162 -1.19 -3.92 16.59
N SER A 163 -1.90 -3.16 15.77
CA SER A 163 -1.30 -2.43 14.65
C SER A 163 -2.11 -1.19 14.27
N ILE A 164 -1.43 -0.24 13.64
CA ILE A 164 -2.03 0.89 12.96
C ILE A 164 -1.39 1.05 11.60
N SER A 165 -2.17 1.43 10.60
CA SER A 165 -1.72 1.54 9.21
C SER A 165 -2.25 2.79 8.54
N ALA A 166 -1.47 3.37 7.63
CA ALA A 166 -1.82 4.53 6.84
C ALA A 166 -1.49 4.31 5.35
N PRO A 167 -2.25 4.90 4.42
CA PRO A 167 -2.02 4.77 2.99
C PRO A 167 -0.85 5.64 2.54
N VAL A 168 -0.14 5.16 1.51
CA VAL A 168 0.90 5.89 0.78
C VAL A 168 0.45 6.04 -0.67
N PHE A 169 0.53 7.26 -1.20
CA PHE A 169 0.13 7.62 -2.55
C PHE A 169 1.31 8.13 -3.36
N ASP A 170 1.18 8.12 -4.67
CA ASP A 170 2.09 8.87 -5.54
C ASP A 170 1.63 10.33 -5.74
N GLY A 171 2.47 11.15 -6.38
CA GLY A 171 2.17 12.56 -6.67
C GLY A 171 0.92 12.80 -7.53
N SER A 172 0.30 11.77 -8.11
CA SER A 172 -0.98 11.85 -8.80
C SER A 172 -2.18 11.43 -7.93
N GLY A 173 -1.94 11.07 -6.65
CA GLY A 173 -2.96 10.56 -5.72
C GLY A 173 -3.32 9.08 -5.96
N THR A 174 -2.49 8.31 -6.69
CA THR A 174 -2.71 6.87 -6.83
C THR A 174 -2.17 6.13 -5.62
N PHE A 175 -2.98 5.23 -5.04
CA PHE A 175 -2.57 4.38 -3.93
C PHE A 175 -1.45 3.41 -4.34
N LEU A 176 -0.31 3.47 -3.64
CA LEU A 176 0.87 2.66 -3.87
C LEU A 176 1.03 1.55 -2.84
N ALA A 177 1.04 1.90 -1.57
CA ALA A 177 1.44 1.03 -0.48
C ALA A 177 0.71 1.37 0.83
N VAL A 178 0.95 0.56 1.85
CA VAL A 178 0.50 0.79 3.23
C VAL A 178 1.71 0.81 4.14
N LEU A 179 1.88 1.89 4.89
CA LEU A 179 2.85 1.99 5.99
C LEU A 179 2.16 1.58 7.29
N SER A 180 2.81 0.72 8.09
CA SER A 180 2.24 0.15 9.29
C SER A 180 3.20 0.17 10.46
N ILE A 181 2.66 0.40 11.67
CA ILE A 181 3.33 0.18 12.96
C ILE A 181 2.63 -1.00 13.63
N SER A 182 3.37 -1.97 14.14
CA SER A 182 2.80 -3.14 14.81
C SER A 182 3.63 -3.59 16.01
N GLY A 183 2.94 -4.08 17.05
CA GLY A 183 3.57 -4.55 18.28
C GLY A 183 2.59 -5.21 19.22
N SER A 184 2.97 -5.38 20.51
CA SER A 184 2.08 -5.99 21.48
C SER A 184 0.95 -5.04 21.90
N VAL A 185 -0.23 -5.59 22.15
CA VAL A 185 -1.41 -4.84 22.62
C VAL A 185 -1.08 -3.99 23.85
N GLU A 186 -0.26 -4.51 24.78
CA GLU A 186 0.11 -3.79 26.00
C GLU A 186 0.83 -2.48 25.71
N ARG A 187 1.76 -2.48 24.74
CA ARG A 187 2.50 -1.28 24.36
C ARG A 187 1.67 -0.28 23.55
N PHE A 188 0.57 -0.74 22.95
CA PHE A 188 -0.32 0.08 22.13
C PHE A 188 -1.49 0.72 22.94
N GLN A 189 -1.47 0.60 24.26
CA GLN A 189 -2.45 1.26 25.12
C GLN A 189 -2.28 2.80 25.10
N PRO A 190 -3.40 3.58 25.22
CA PRO A 190 -4.79 3.14 25.37
C PRO A 190 -5.43 2.62 24.08
N SER A 191 -4.95 3.01 22.90
CA SER A 191 -5.25 2.40 21.60
C SER A 191 -4.12 2.70 20.62
N PRO A 192 -3.96 1.90 19.53
CA PRO A 192 -2.97 2.18 18.49
C PRO A 192 -3.12 3.58 17.90
N ALA A 193 -4.35 4.02 17.64
CA ALA A 193 -4.62 5.33 17.06
C ALA A 193 -4.26 6.47 18.00
N GLN A 194 -4.66 6.42 19.26
CA GLN A 194 -4.34 7.47 20.23
C GLN A 194 -2.83 7.63 20.43
N LYS A 195 -2.08 6.54 20.26
CA LYS A 195 -0.64 6.55 20.49
C LYS A 195 0.16 6.94 19.24
N TYR A 196 -0.25 6.48 18.07
CA TYR A 196 0.61 6.52 16.89
C TYR A 196 -0.03 7.13 15.63
N ALA A 197 -1.31 7.55 15.64
CA ALA A 197 -1.96 8.04 14.43
C ALA A 197 -1.24 9.26 13.83
N ASP A 198 -0.88 10.23 14.65
CA ASP A 198 -0.26 11.48 14.21
C ASP A 198 1.12 11.23 13.58
N ILE A 199 1.98 10.45 14.25
CA ILE A 199 3.33 10.17 13.74
C ILE A 199 3.28 9.32 12.49
N LEU A 200 2.41 8.30 12.43
CA LEU A 200 2.26 7.43 11.27
C LEU A 200 1.70 8.17 10.05
N THR A 201 0.64 8.95 10.23
CA THR A 201 0.02 9.69 9.11
C THR A 201 0.94 10.80 8.59
N SER A 202 1.73 11.43 9.47
CA SER A 202 2.77 12.38 9.07
C SER A 202 3.84 11.69 8.21
N ALA A 203 4.35 10.53 8.65
CA ALA A 203 5.36 9.76 7.92
C ALA A 203 4.83 9.23 6.58
N ALA A 204 3.59 8.73 6.54
CA ALA A 204 2.96 8.29 5.30
C ALA A 204 2.77 9.42 4.28
N ARG A 205 2.43 10.62 4.76
CA ARG A 205 2.34 11.83 3.93
C ARG A 205 3.72 12.30 3.45
N GLU A 206 4.72 12.28 4.32
CA GLU A 206 6.11 12.60 3.95
C GLU A 206 6.58 11.67 2.83
N LEU A 207 6.37 10.35 2.99
CA LEU A 207 6.70 9.35 1.96
C LEU A 207 5.94 9.62 0.66
N SER A 208 4.64 9.91 0.73
CA SER A 208 3.83 10.21 -0.46
C SER A 208 4.31 11.46 -1.22
N ASN A 209 4.85 12.46 -0.52
CA ASN A 209 5.37 13.67 -1.14
C ASN A 209 6.72 13.46 -1.87
N LEU A 210 7.40 12.35 -1.63
CA LEU A 210 8.64 11.97 -2.29
C LEU A 210 8.42 11.10 -3.55
N LEU A 211 7.18 10.66 -3.81
CA LEU A 211 6.80 9.72 -4.86
C LEU A 211 5.94 10.37 -5.93
#